data_d25e4627f9862658c510c2b1f643fa4d
#
_entry.id   d25e4627f9862658c510c2b1f643fa4d
#
_cell.length_a   1.000
_cell.length_b   1.000
_cell.length_c   1.000
_cell.angle_alpha   90.00
_cell.angle_beta   90.00
_cell.angle_gamma   90.00
#
_symmetry.space_group_name_H-M   'P 1'
#
loop_
_entity.id
_entity.type
_entity.pdbx_description
1 polymer ?
#
loop_
_entity_poly.entity_id
_entity_poly.type
_entity_poly.pdbx_seq_one_letter_code
_entity_poly.pdbx_strand_id
1 'polypeptide(L)'
;IAKGGLLRLLQQVWGWQKPESMDAYEYGELLAGWEDRGAAVAMLNWYRASNITVPLIGAAADVPKWAAGAFPKLNIPTLLVWAMEDKALSPSNIEGIEELVPNIHIERVANCGHFVTWEKPDAVIAAMEKFLA
;
A
#
# COMPACT_ATOMS: atom_id res chain seq x y z
N ILE A 1 5.48 16.68 -15.36
CA ILE A 1 6.23 16.35 -14.13
C ILE A 1 7.69 16.24 -14.55
N ALA A 2 8.61 16.93 -13.83
CA ALA A 2 10.03 16.85 -14.15
C ALA A 2 10.53 15.40 -13.98
N LYS A 3 11.47 15.00 -14.85
CA LYS A 3 12.11 13.68 -14.84
C LYS A 3 12.53 13.31 -13.41
N GLY A 4 12.06 12.18 -12.88
CA GLY A 4 12.30 11.77 -11.49
C GLY A 4 11.45 12.46 -10.42
N GLY A 5 10.53 13.36 -10.76
CA GLY A 5 9.68 14.04 -9.77
C GLY A 5 8.71 13.11 -9.07
N LEU A 6 8.16 12.12 -9.78
CA LEU A 6 7.26 11.12 -9.21
C LEU A 6 8.01 10.18 -8.26
N LEU A 7 9.22 9.76 -8.62
CA LEU A 7 10.05 8.95 -7.74
C LEU A 7 10.39 9.68 -6.43
N ARG A 8 10.76 10.96 -6.50
CA ARG A 8 10.95 11.77 -5.30
C ARG A 8 9.71 11.81 -4.43
N LEU A 9 8.54 11.94 -5.05
CA LEU A 9 7.27 11.92 -4.33
C LEU A 9 7.09 10.58 -3.61
N LEU A 10 7.31 9.46 -4.27
CA LEU A 10 7.22 8.11 -3.69
C LEU A 10 8.18 7.94 -2.50
N GLN A 11 9.42 8.38 -2.64
CA GLN A 11 10.42 8.31 -1.59
C GLN A 11 10.09 9.21 -0.38
N GLN A 12 9.60 10.42 -0.63
CA GLN A 12 9.36 11.39 0.43
C GLN A 12 8.00 11.22 1.11
N VAL A 13 6.96 10.89 0.35
CA VAL A 13 5.58 10.84 0.86
C VAL A 13 5.23 9.44 1.35
N TRP A 14 5.60 8.40 0.61
CA TRP A 14 5.18 7.03 0.90
C TRP A 14 6.26 6.20 1.60
N GLY A 15 7.43 6.80 1.87
CA GLY A 15 8.49 6.15 2.62
C GLY A 15 9.15 5.00 1.89
N TRP A 16 9.14 5.00 0.56
CA TRP A 16 9.94 4.06 -0.21
C TRP A 16 11.42 4.32 0.09
N GLN A 17 11.95 3.52 0.98
CA GLN A 17 13.24 3.83 1.61
C GLN A 17 14.44 3.40 0.77
N LYS A 18 14.25 2.49 -0.20
CA LYS A 18 15.39 1.92 -0.92
C LYS A 18 15.12 1.79 -2.42
N PRO A 19 15.54 2.78 -3.22
CA PRO A 19 15.70 2.55 -4.66
C PRO A 19 16.61 1.36 -4.96
N GLU A 20 17.49 1.00 -4.02
CA GLU A 20 18.40 -0.14 -4.12
C GLU A 20 17.71 -1.52 -4.03
N SER A 21 16.46 -1.57 -3.62
CA SER A 21 15.67 -2.83 -3.63
C SER A 21 15.20 -3.23 -5.02
N MET A 22 15.38 -2.35 -5.99
CA MET A 22 15.05 -2.59 -7.39
C MET A 22 16.32 -2.68 -8.20
N ASP A 23 16.46 -3.64 -9.10
CA ASP A 23 17.58 -3.65 -10.02
C ASP A 23 17.51 -2.50 -11.03
N ALA A 24 18.62 -2.21 -11.70
CA ALA A 24 18.70 -1.07 -12.61
C ALA A 24 17.77 -1.21 -13.83
N TYR A 25 17.47 -2.42 -14.25
CA TYR A 25 16.56 -2.70 -15.36
C TYR A 25 15.11 -2.44 -14.95
N GLU A 26 14.67 -3.06 -13.85
CA GLU A 26 13.33 -2.85 -13.29
C GLU A 26 13.06 -1.38 -13.01
N TYR A 27 14.05 -0.68 -12.45
CA TYR A 27 13.98 0.75 -12.19
C TYR A 27 13.82 1.56 -13.48
N GLY A 28 14.56 1.20 -14.53
CA GLY A 28 14.44 1.82 -15.84
C GLY A 28 13.07 1.65 -16.47
N GLU A 29 12.52 0.44 -16.44
CA GLU A 29 11.18 0.13 -16.94
C GLU A 29 10.08 0.90 -16.18
N LEU A 30 10.20 0.96 -14.85
CA LEU A 30 9.26 1.72 -14.01
C LEU A 30 9.28 3.22 -14.37
N LEU A 31 10.46 3.80 -14.53
CA LEU A 31 10.59 5.21 -14.91
C LEU A 31 10.06 5.48 -16.32
N ALA A 32 10.34 4.59 -17.28
CA ALA A 32 9.84 4.72 -18.65
C ALA A 32 8.30 4.70 -18.69
N GLY A 33 7.66 3.80 -17.92
CA GLY A 33 6.22 3.76 -17.78
C GLY A 33 5.62 5.05 -17.16
N TRP A 34 6.34 5.69 -16.27
CA TRP A 34 5.90 6.94 -15.63
C TRP A 34 6.20 8.21 -16.43
N GLU A 35 7.09 8.13 -17.39
CA GLU A 35 7.35 9.23 -18.33
C GLU A 35 6.21 9.40 -19.35
N ASP A 36 5.40 8.36 -19.58
CA ASP A 36 4.20 8.48 -20.39
C ASP A 36 3.17 9.37 -19.68
N ARG A 37 2.86 10.49 -20.36
CA ARG A 37 1.87 11.44 -19.85
C ARG A 37 0.47 10.83 -19.70
N GLY A 38 0.09 9.91 -20.58
CA GLY A 38 -1.18 9.20 -20.52
C GLY A 38 -1.26 8.31 -19.29
N ALA A 39 -0.22 7.55 -19.00
CA ALA A 39 -0.12 6.72 -17.81
C ALA A 39 -0.17 7.55 -16.52
N ALA A 40 0.58 8.64 -16.44
CA ALA A 40 0.56 9.54 -15.29
C ALA A 40 -0.82 10.15 -15.04
N VAL A 41 -1.54 10.55 -16.10
CA VAL A 41 -2.91 11.07 -16.01
C VAL A 41 -3.87 9.96 -15.57
N ALA A 42 -3.74 8.75 -16.09
CA ALA A 42 -4.58 7.60 -15.71
C ALA A 42 -4.41 7.26 -14.22
N MET A 43 -3.17 7.23 -13.71
CA MET A 43 -2.89 7.02 -12.28
C MET A 43 -3.55 8.10 -11.40
N LEU A 44 -3.47 9.37 -11.80
CA LEU A 44 -4.15 10.46 -11.07
C LEU A 44 -5.67 10.34 -11.15
N ASN A 45 -6.22 9.88 -12.27
CA ASN A 45 -7.66 9.70 -12.44
C ASN A 45 -8.22 8.59 -11.55
N TRP A 46 -7.43 7.59 -11.20
CA TRP A 46 -7.81 6.60 -10.19
C TRP A 46 -8.22 7.29 -8.87
N TYR A 47 -7.38 8.19 -8.37
CA TYR A 47 -7.68 8.93 -7.14
C TYR A 47 -8.85 9.92 -7.33
N ARG A 48 -8.94 10.59 -8.48
CA ARG A 48 -10.03 11.53 -8.78
C ARG A 48 -11.39 10.84 -8.90
N ALA A 49 -11.42 9.61 -9.37
CA ALA A 49 -12.64 8.80 -9.47
C ALA A 49 -13.03 8.18 -8.12
N SER A 50 -12.16 8.21 -7.13
CA SER A 50 -12.46 7.73 -5.79
C SER A 50 -13.49 8.65 -5.11
N ASN A 51 -14.51 8.05 -4.52
CA ASN A 51 -15.50 8.75 -3.70
C ASN A 51 -15.03 8.92 -2.24
N ILE A 52 -13.76 8.60 -1.96
CA ILE A 52 -13.18 8.78 -0.63
C ILE A 52 -12.76 10.24 -0.48
N THR A 53 -13.37 10.94 0.45
CA THR A 53 -12.95 12.28 0.85
C THR A 53 -12.03 12.18 2.06
N VAL A 54 -10.87 12.85 1.98
CA VAL A 54 -9.99 13.00 3.13
C VAL A 54 -10.42 14.26 3.89
N PRO A 55 -10.90 14.15 5.13
CA PRO A 55 -11.32 15.32 5.90
C PRO A 55 -10.12 16.20 6.23
N LEU A 56 -10.36 17.48 6.44
CA LEU A 56 -9.35 18.38 6.99
C LEU A 56 -8.96 17.92 8.39
N ILE A 57 -7.73 18.19 8.80
CA ILE A 57 -7.25 17.86 10.14
C ILE A 57 -8.18 18.50 11.18
N GLY A 58 -8.73 17.67 12.07
CA GLY A 58 -9.69 18.09 13.09
C GLY A 58 -11.16 18.17 12.66
N ALA A 59 -11.47 17.92 11.38
CA ALA A 59 -12.85 17.78 10.92
C ALA A 59 -13.34 16.33 11.10
N ALA A 60 -14.63 16.16 11.36
CA ALA A 60 -15.24 14.84 11.34
C ALA A 60 -15.17 14.24 9.93
N ALA A 61 -14.81 12.95 9.83
CA ALA A 61 -14.88 12.25 8.58
C ALA A 61 -16.35 12.03 8.17
N ASP A 62 -16.67 12.40 6.93
CA ASP A 62 -17.95 12.01 6.33
C ASP A 62 -17.85 10.55 5.88
N VAL A 63 -18.40 9.65 6.71
CA VAL A 63 -18.36 8.21 6.42
C VAL A 63 -19.30 7.91 5.26
N PRO A 64 -18.79 7.43 4.12
CA PRO A 64 -19.65 7.13 2.98
C PRO A 64 -20.68 6.04 3.34
N LYS A 65 -21.87 6.13 2.76
CA LYS A 65 -22.99 5.22 3.08
C LYS A 65 -22.63 3.72 2.99
N TRP A 66 -21.76 3.36 2.05
CA TRP A 66 -21.28 1.98 1.90
C TRP A 66 -20.40 1.51 3.05
N ALA A 67 -19.75 2.42 3.77
CA ALA A 67 -18.89 2.14 4.92
C ALA A 67 -19.60 2.36 6.28
N ALA A 68 -20.83 2.89 6.26
CA ALA A 68 -21.59 3.17 7.48
C ALA A 68 -22.29 1.93 8.09
N GLY A 69 -22.28 0.80 7.37
CA GLY A 69 -22.86 -0.47 7.83
C GLY A 69 -21.83 -1.44 8.41
N ALA A 70 -22.30 -2.51 9.00
CA ALA A 70 -21.44 -3.62 9.42
C ALA A 70 -20.84 -4.31 8.18
N PHE A 71 -19.51 -4.46 8.16
CA PHE A 71 -18.86 -5.26 7.13
C PHE A 71 -19.10 -6.76 7.36
N PRO A 72 -19.31 -7.54 6.28
CA PRO A 72 -19.41 -8.98 6.40
C PRO A 72 -18.09 -9.57 6.89
N LYS A 73 -18.18 -10.63 7.71
CA LYS A 73 -16.99 -11.38 8.13
C LYS A 73 -16.44 -12.19 6.95
N LEU A 74 -15.13 -12.16 6.79
CA LEU A 74 -14.39 -12.94 5.81
C LEU A 74 -13.84 -14.20 6.51
N ASN A 75 -14.43 -15.36 6.26
CA ASN A 75 -14.10 -16.61 6.96
C ASN A 75 -13.08 -17.50 6.21
N ILE A 76 -12.50 -17.03 5.13
CA ILE A 76 -11.45 -17.76 4.39
C ILE A 76 -10.09 -17.53 5.08
N PRO A 77 -9.17 -18.51 5.02
CA PRO A 77 -7.79 -18.29 5.45
C PRO A 77 -7.19 -17.11 4.68
N THR A 78 -6.61 -16.18 5.41
CA THR A 78 -6.10 -14.92 4.82
C THR A 78 -4.70 -14.64 5.34
N LEU A 79 -3.76 -14.35 4.46
CA LEU A 79 -2.46 -13.80 4.80
C LEU A 79 -2.45 -12.30 4.51
N LEU A 80 -2.08 -11.51 5.49
CA LEU A 80 -1.81 -10.09 5.35
C LEU A 80 -0.33 -9.83 5.67
N VAL A 81 0.42 -9.35 4.70
CA VAL A 81 1.80 -8.90 4.91
C VAL A 81 1.80 -7.38 4.99
N TRP A 82 2.19 -6.84 6.14
CA TRP A 82 2.11 -5.41 6.42
C TRP A 82 3.46 -4.79 6.75
N ALA A 83 3.81 -3.72 6.03
CA ALA A 83 5.02 -2.94 6.28
C ALA A 83 4.79 -1.98 7.47
N MET A 84 5.65 -2.06 8.48
CA MET A 84 5.45 -1.34 9.74
C MET A 84 5.86 0.14 9.67
N GLU A 85 6.61 0.55 8.66
CA GLU A 85 7.04 1.94 8.43
C GLU A 85 6.36 2.56 7.20
N ASP A 86 5.23 1.98 6.79
CA ASP A 86 4.41 2.54 5.72
C ASP A 86 3.87 3.91 6.11
N LYS A 87 4.23 4.94 5.35
CA LYS A 87 3.78 6.33 5.57
C LYS A 87 2.48 6.67 4.83
N ALA A 88 2.08 5.83 3.88
CA ALA A 88 0.82 6.00 3.16
C ALA A 88 -0.33 5.30 3.90
N LEU A 89 -0.08 4.11 4.42
CA LEU A 89 -1.04 3.30 5.15
C LEU A 89 -0.49 2.95 6.54
N SER A 90 -0.93 3.71 7.55
CA SER A 90 -0.49 3.50 8.93
C SER A 90 -0.78 2.08 9.42
N PRO A 91 0.07 1.48 10.26
CA PRO A 91 -0.21 0.23 10.96
C PRO A 91 -1.54 0.19 11.73
N SER A 92 -2.07 1.35 12.12
CA SER A 92 -3.41 1.45 12.74
C SER A 92 -4.55 0.97 11.83
N ASN A 93 -4.34 0.91 10.50
CA ASN A 93 -5.34 0.39 9.57
C ASN A 93 -5.61 -1.12 9.74
N ILE A 94 -4.72 -1.84 10.40
CA ILE A 94 -4.89 -3.27 10.64
C ILE A 94 -5.32 -3.61 12.07
N GLU A 95 -5.50 -2.60 12.91
CA GLU A 95 -5.99 -2.81 14.29
C GLU A 95 -7.44 -3.28 14.26
N GLY A 96 -7.72 -4.39 14.95
CA GLY A 96 -9.06 -4.98 15.04
C GLY A 96 -9.53 -5.71 13.78
N ILE A 97 -8.69 -5.89 12.78
CA ILE A 97 -9.05 -6.59 11.53
C ILE A 97 -9.46 -8.05 11.79
N GLU A 98 -8.96 -8.67 12.85
CA GLU A 98 -9.28 -10.03 13.28
C GLU A 98 -10.77 -10.22 13.61
N GLU A 99 -11.46 -9.14 13.99
CA GLU A 99 -12.90 -9.15 14.23
C GLU A 99 -13.70 -9.40 12.94
N LEU A 100 -13.15 -8.91 11.81
CA LEU A 100 -13.75 -9.06 10.49
C LEU A 100 -13.19 -10.28 9.73
N VAL A 101 -11.95 -10.67 10.02
CA VAL A 101 -11.24 -11.78 9.35
C VAL A 101 -10.70 -12.73 10.41
N PRO A 102 -11.54 -13.60 11.01
CA PRO A 102 -11.13 -14.46 12.13
C PRO A 102 -9.97 -15.42 11.82
N ASN A 103 -9.80 -15.80 10.55
CA ASN A 103 -8.75 -16.72 10.09
C ASN A 103 -7.59 -15.96 9.42
N ILE A 104 -7.24 -14.76 9.93
CA ILE A 104 -6.14 -13.98 9.39
C ILE A 104 -4.81 -14.33 10.06
N HIS A 105 -3.77 -14.48 9.24
CA HIS A 105 -2.39 -14.45 9.68
C HIS A 105 -1.76 -13.11 9.25
N ILE A 106 -1.21 -12.36 10.20
CA ILE A 106 -0.61 -11.04 9.92
C ILE A 106 0.90 -11.15 10.09
N GLU A 107 1.63 -11.04 8.98
CA GLU A 107 3.08 -10.88 8.97
C GLU A 107 3.44 -9.40 8.99
N ARG A 108 4.05 -8.94 10.10
CA ARG A 108 4.47 -7.56 10.30
C ARG A 108 5.94 -7.39 9.95
N VAL A 109 6.22 -6.70 8.85
CA VAL A 109 7.57 -6.52 8.32
C VAL A 109 8.16 -5.20 8.85
N ALA A 110 9.12 -5.31 9.76
CA ALA A 110 9.85 -4.15 10.29
C ALA A 110 10.85 -3.58 9.27
N ASN A 111 11.22 -2.30 9.45
CA ASN A 111 12.17 -1.58 8.58
C ASN A 111 11.78 -1.68 7.09
N CYS A 112 10.50 -1.50 6.80
CA CYS A 112 9.91 -1.63 5.48
C CYS A 112 8.84 -0.57 5.27
N GLY A 113 8.89 0.12 4.14
CA GLY A 113 7.92 1.14 3.73
C GLY A 113 6.80 0.55 2.87
N HIS A 114 6.15 1.43 2.11
CA HIS A 114 4.92 1.13 1.39
C HIS A 114 5.05 0.00 0.36
N PHE A 115 6.21 -0.18 -0.24
CA PHE A 115 6.43 -1.13 -1.33
C PHE A 115 7.03 -2.44 -0.84
N VAL A 116 6.36 -3.11 0.12
CA VAL A 116 6.87 -4.31 0.81
C VAL A 116 7.35 -5.41 -0.12
N THR A 117 6.72 -5.60 -1.27
CA THR A 117 7.09 -6.62 -2.27
C THR A 117 8.42 -6.33 -2.95
N TRP A 118 8.82 -5.05 -3.03
CA TRP A 118 10.12 -4.65 -3.57
C TRP A 118 11.17 -4.42 -2.48
N GLU A 119 10.74 -3.89 -1.34
CA GLU A 119 11.67 -3.57 -0.26
C GLU A 119 12.11 -4.81 0.53
N LYS A 120 11.24 -5.82 0.64
CA LYS A 120 11.46 -7.04 1.43
C LYS A 120 10.86 -8.28 0.76
N PRO A 121 11.24 -8.60 -0.51
CA PRO A 121 10.67 -9.73 -1.25
C PRO A 121 10.83 -11.05 -0.51
N ASP A 122 11.99 -11.29 0.11
CA ASP A 122 12.25 -12.53 0.84
C ASP A 122 11.30 -12.72 2.03
N ALA A 123 10.98 -11.64 2.75
CA ALA A 123 10.03 -11.70 3.85
C ALA A 123 8.60 -12.03 3.36
N VAL A 124 8.21 -11.47 2.22
CA VAL A 124 6.92 -11.77 1.58
C VAL A 124 6.85 -13.23 1.14
N ILE A 125 7.89 -13.71 0.46
CA ILE A 125 7.99 -15.11 -0.01
C ILE A 125 7.92 -16.06 1.18
N ALA A 126 8.73 -15.85 2.21
CA ALA A 126 8.74 -16.69 3.41
C ALA A 126 7.37 -16.73 4.13
N ALA A 127 6.69 -15.59 4.21
CA ALA A 127 5.34 -15.53 4.78
C ALA A 127 4.33 -16.32 3.93
N MET A 128 4.42 -16.23 2.60
CA MET A 128 3.58 -16.98 1.68
C MET A 128 3.83 -18.48 1.76
N GLU A 129 5.09 -18.92 1.75
CA GLU A 129 5.46 -20.33 1.88
C GLU A 129 4.93 -20.93 3.19
N LYS A 130 5.12 -20.24 4.31
CA LYS A 130 4.60 -20.66 5.61
C LYS A 130 3.08 -20.74 5.67
N PHE A 131 2.40 -19.82 4.99
CA PHE A 131 0.94 -19.78 4.97
C PHE A 131 0.33 -20.87 4.10
N LEU A 132 1.03 -21.28 3.02
CA LEU A 132 0.56 -22.28 2.07
C LEU A 132 0.96 -23.73 2.43
N ALA A 133 1.85 -23.92 3.41
CA ALA A 133 2.29 -25.24 3.88
C ALA A 133 1.22 -25.89 4.77
#